data_33cb1c0ff3214c0bbc772253b27256aa
#
_entry.id   33cb1c0ff3214c0bbc772253b27256aa
#
_cell.length_a   1.000
_cell.length_b   1.000
_cell.length_c   1.000
_cell.angle_alpha   90.00
_cell.angle_beta   90.00
_cell.angle_gamma   90.00
#
_symmetry.space_group_name_H-M   'P 1'
#
loop_
_entity.id
_entity.type
_entity.pdbx_description
1 polymer ?
#
loop_
_entity_poly.entity_id
_entity_poly.type
_entity_poly.pdbx_seq_one_letter_code
_entity_poly.pdbx_strand_id
1 'polypeptide(L)'
;MLGEFEFIQNIKKKYSLEKIGDDCAVLPKNDKTDQVITADLLVEDIDFHLEWTTPEFLGHKALAVSLSDIAAMGAEPKWAMLSLGVPENLWNSDFVDRFYEGWFALAKEFKVEMVGGDVSRTSDKVVIDSIVGGEVAKGRAILRSGAEIGDAIYVTGELGAAAAGLSQLENGAANRSDFIAKQLKPQPQLATAKLLHTLGVIHSMIDISDGLSSDLTHICDASSVGAKICANELPISPAILKQFGAEQGNDFALNGGEDFELLFTADEKKFLLPHAVKISRIGEITSDTGKIEIIRDGKTEILQPKGYRHF
;
A
#
# COMPACT_ATOMS: atom_id res chain seq x y z
N MET A 1 2.42 -0.73 25.71
CA MET A 1 1.91 0.41 24.93
C MET A 1 0.92 -0.19 23.95
N LEU A 2 -0.21 0.45 23.69
CA LEU A 2 -1.17 -0.04 22.68
C LEU A 2 -0.53 0.11 21.31
N GLY A 3 -0.59 -0.90 20.46
CA GLY A 3 -0.21 -0.77 19.06
C GLY A 3 -1.25 0.05 18.30
N GLU A 4 -0.88 0.56 17.12
CA GLU A 4 -1.71 1.40 16.26
C GLU A 4 -3.09 0.79 15.97
N PHE A 5 -3.13 -0.44 15.46
CA PHE A 5 -4.37 -1.14 15.12
C PHE A 5 -5.27 -1.38 16.35
N GLU A 6 -4.67 -1.71 17.51
CA GLU A 6 -5.42 -1.85 18.75
C GLU A 6 -6.04 -0.52 19.18
N PHE A 7 -5.30 0.59 19.01
CA PHE A 7 -5.81 1.92 19.27
C PHE A 7 -6.99 2.27 18.35
N ILE A 8 -6.86 2.02 17.04
CA ILE A 8 -7.93 2.26 16.05
C ILE A 8 -9.18 1.42 16.39
N GLN A 9 -9.02 0.14 16.71
CA GLN A 9 -10.15 -0.71 17.11
C GLN A 9 -10.83 -0.23 18.39
N ASN A 10 -10.07 0.26 19.36
CA ASN A 10 -10.61 0.83 20.59
C ASN A 10 -11.44 2.10 20.33
N ILE A 11 -10.96 3.01 19.48
CA ILE A 11 -11.72 4.20 19.08
C ILE A 11 -12.99 3.78 18.31
N LYS A 12 -12.85 2.90 17.33
CA LYS A 12 -13.96 2.39 16.52
C LYS A 12 -15.07 1.83 17.40
N LYS A 13 -14.71 1.00 18.37
CA LYS A 13 -15.66 0.43 19.32
C LYS A 13 -16.24 1.47 20.27
N LYS A 14 -15.40 2.35 20.83
CA LYS A 14 -15.80 3.34 21.83
C LYS A 14 -16.79 4.37 21.27
N TYR A 15 -16.61 4.77 20.03
CA TYR A 15 -17.42 5.81 19.39
C TYR A 15 -18.38 5.29 18.32
N SER A 16 -18.50 3.95 18.17
CA SER A 16 -19.37 3.28 17.17
C SER A 16 -19.12 3.77 15.75
N LEU A 17 -17.84 3.81 15.35
CA LEU A 17 -17.42 4.31 14.03
C LEU A 17 -17.51 3.17 13.00
N GLU A 18 -18.38 3.31 12.00
CA GLU A 18 -18.66 2.27 10.99
C GLU A 18 -17.83 2.40 9.70
N LYS A 19 -17.22 3.58 9.45
CA LYS A 19 -16.55 3.88 8.19
C LYS A 19 -15.03 3.69 8.23
N ILE A 20 -14.48 3.36 9.38
CA ILE A 20 -13.05 3.15 9.59
C ILE A 20 -12.72 1.65 9.51
N GLY A 21 -11.59 1.32 8.90
CA GLY A 21 -11.01 -0.04 8.92
C GLY A 21 -10.86 -0.68 7.55
N ASP A 22 -10.87 0.12 6.51
CA ASP A 22 -10.51 -0.25 5.14
C ASP A 22 -9.46 0.75 4.62
N ASP A 23 -8.90 0.56 3.42
CA ASP A 23 -7.91 1.46 2.83
C ASP A 23 -8.49 2.87 2.66
N CYS A 24 -9.75 2.96 2.27
CA CYS A 24 -10.48 4.23 2.22
C CYS A 24 -11.81 4.16 2.97
N ALA A 25 -12.26 5.31 3.46
CA ALA A 25 -13.66 5.48 3.87
C ALA A 25 -14.55 5.51 2.63
N VAL A 26 -15.63 4.71 2.62
CA VAL A 26 -16.63 4.71 1.53
C VAL A 26 -17.84 5.54 1.95
N LEU A 27 -18.13 6.60 1.20
CA LEU A 27 -19.21 7.54 1.45
C LEU A 27 -20.17 7.59 0.27
N PRO A 28 -21.51 7.60 0.48
CA PRO A 28 -22.48 7.79 -0.60
C PRO A 28 -22.28 9.17 -1.25
N LYS A 29 -22.13 9.22 -2.57
CA LYS A 29 -22.07 10.47 -3.33
C LYS A 29 -23.39 10.81 -4.01
N ASN A 30 -23.94 9.85 -4.76
CA ASN A 30 -25.20 9.97 -5.47
C ASN A 30 -25.80 8.57 -5.76
N ASP A 31 -26.83 8.49 -6.60
CA ASP A 31 -27.50 7.22 -6.90
C ASP A 31 -26.66 6.24 -7.72
N LYS A 32 -25.56 6.69 -8.34
CA LYS A 32 -24.71 5.89 -9.24
C LYS A 32 -23.30 5.67 -8.71
N THR A 33 -22.85 6.48 -7.76
CA THR A 33 -21.44 6.59 -7.42
C THR A 33 -21.28 6.71 -5.91
N ASP A 34 -20.33 5.99 -5.35
CA ASP A 34 -19.77 6.22 -4.02
C ASP A 34 -18.44 6.98 -4.13
N GLN A 35 -18.15 7.77 -3.13
CA GLN A 35 -16.88 8.44 -2.96
C GLN A 35 -16.01 7.61 -2.02
N VAL A 36 -14.73 7.46 -2.33
CA VAL A 36 -13.71 6.91 -1.45
C VAL A 36 -12.76 8.02 -1.04
N ILE A 37 -12.32 8.02 0.23
CA ILE A 37 -11.42 9.05 0.77
C ILE A 37 -10.41 8.38 1.69
N THR A 38 -9.14 8.68 1.48
CA THR A 38 -8.04 8.30 2.36
C THR A 38 -7.25 9.51 2.82
N ALA A 39 -6.44 9.34 3.87
CA ALA A 39 -5.50 10.33 4.39
C ALA A 39 -4.24 9.62 4.87
N ASP A 40 -3.08 10.10 4.41
CA ASP A 40 -1.76 9.60 4.76
C ASP A 40 -0.89 10.70 5.34
N LEU A 41 -0.27 10.43 6.48
CA LEU A 41 0.67 11.32 7.15
C LEU A 41 2.09 10.80 6.96
N LEU A 42 2.96 11.60 6.37
CA LEU A 42 4.39 11.31 6.24
C LEU A 42 5.21 12.27 7.10
N VAL A 43 6.04 11.73 7.96
CA VAL A 43 6.87 12.49 8.92
C VAL A 43 8.35 12.23 8.64
N GLU A 44 9.13 13.29 8.50
CA GLU A 44 10.60 13.18 8.33
C GLU A 44 11.24 12.43 9.49
N ASP A 45 12.20 11.57 9.16
CA ASP A 45 12.93 10.63 10.02
C ASP A 45 12.10 9.41 10.52
N ILE A 46 10.83 9.33 10.13
CA ILE A 46 9.96 8.17 10.37
C ILE A 46 9.64 7.49 9.03
N ASP A 47 8.99 8.20 8.10
CA ASP A 47 8.51 7.65 6.83
C ASP A 47 9.46 7.96 5.67
N PHE A 48 10.34 8.94 5.84
CA PHE A 48 11.36 9.32 4.86
C PHE A 48 12.53 10.07 5.52
N HIS A 49 13.70 10.06 4.86
CA HIS A 49 14.85 10.88 5.21
C HIS A 49 15.21 11.80 4.05
N LEU A 50 15.36 13.10 4.34
CA LEU A 50 15.73 14.10 3.30
C LEU A 50 17.08 13.82 2.67
N GLU A 51 18.00 13.16 3.40
CA GLU A 51 19.33 12.78 2.89
C GLU A 51 19.26 11.68 1.79
N TRP A 52 18.19 10.89 1.79
CA TRP A 52 18.03 9.77 0.85
C TRP A 52 17.23 10.12 -0.39
N THR A 53 16.39 11.14 -0.31
CA THR A 53 15.45 11.49 -1.38
C THR A 53 15.74 12.84 -2.01
N THR A 54 15.06 13.15 -3.10
CA THR A 54 14.99 14.52 -3.65
C THR A 54 13.62 15.10 -3.37
N PRO A 55 13.49 16.43 -3.36
CA PRO A 55 12.17 17.04 -3.18
C PRO A 55 11.12 16.52 -4.19
N GLU A 56 11.50 16.29 -5.45
CA GLU A 56 10.60 15.78 -6.48
C GLU A 56 10.15 14.32 -6.19
N PHE A 57 11.06 13.48 -5.71
CA PHE A 57 10.72 12.11 -5.34
C PHE A 57 9.83 12.09 -4.10
N LEU A 58 10.08 12.97 -3.14
CA LEU A 58 9.24 13.10 -1.95
C LEU A 58 7.84 13.60 -2.33
N GLY A 59 7.73 14.60 -3.21
CA GLY A 59 6.44 15.06 -3.74
C GLY A 59 5.68 13.96 -4.47
N HIS A 60 6.36 13.17 -5.29
CA HIS A 60 5.78 11.99 -5.95
C HIS A 60 5.28 10.97 -4.90
N LYS A 61 6.12 10.58 -3.93
CA LYS A 61 5.78 9.59 -2.88
C LYS A 61 4.58 10.07 -2.07
N ALA A 62 4.52 11.34 -1.69
CA ALA A 62 3.43 11.91 -0.91
C ALA A 62 2.04 11.75 -1.57
N LEU A 63 1.97 11.78 -2.89
CA LEU A 63 0.71 11.50 -3.60
C LEU A 63 0.54 9.99 -3.88
N ALA A 64 1.63 9.28 -4.18
CA ALA A 64 1.60 7.88 -4.59
C ALA A 64 1.05 6.96 -3.50
N VAL A 65 1.39 7.20 -2.23
CA VAL A 65 0.91 6.39 -1.09
C VAL A 65 -0.63 6.43 -1.01
N SER A 66 -1.23 7.62 -1.02
CA SER A 66 -2.70 7.76 -1.01
C SER A 66 -3.36 7.26 -2.29
N LEU A 67 -2.69 7.34 -3.45
CA LEU A 67 -3.20 6.76 -4.70
C LEU A 67 -3.20 5.23 -4.66
N SER A 68 -2.33 4.62 -3.85
CA SER A 68 -2.32 3.18 -3.64
C SER A 68 -3.57 2.70 -2.91
N ASP A 69 -4.01 3.42 -1.87
CA ASP A 69 -5.29 3.16 -1.19
C ASP A 69 -6.49 3.27 -2.13
N ILE A 70 -6.51 4.31 -2.98
CA ILE A 70 -7.56 4.46 -3.98
C ILE A 70 -7.56 3.27 -4.96
N ALA A 71 -6.37 2.78 -5.34
CA ALA A 71 -6.24 1.60 -6.17
C ALA A 71 -6.75 0.34 -5.46
N ALA A 72 -6.43 0.14 -4.17
CA ALA A 72 -6.90 -0.98 -3.37
C ALA A 72 -8.44 -1.08 -3.33
N MET A 73 -9.13 0.07 -3.37
CA MET A 73 -10.60 0.11 -3.44
C MET A 73 -11.17 -0.13 -4.85
N GLY A 74 -10.33 -0.33 -5.88
CA GLY A 74 -10.77 -0.42 -7.28
C GLY A 74 -11.38 0.88 -7.81
N ALA A 75 -11.05 2.01 -7.20
CA ALA A 75 -11.64 3.32 -7.48
C ALA A 75 -10.78 4.15 -8.45
N GLU A 76 -11.35 5.19 -9.00
CA GLU A 76 -10.69 6.17 -9.85
C GLU A 76 -10.41 7.45 -9.03
N PRO A 77 -9.15 7.87 -8.86
CA PRO A 77 -8.84 9.11 -8.14
C PRO A 77 -9.40 10.33 -8.88
N LYS A 78 -9.80 11.34 -8.15
CA LYS A 78 -10.39 12.57 -8.71
C LYS A 78 -9.71 13.83 -8.23
N TRP A 79 -9.49 13.94 -6.93
CA TRP A 79 -8.97 15.15 -6.32
C TRP A 79 -8.06 14.83 -5.14
N ALA A 80 -7.22 15.77 -4.79
CA ALA A 80 -6.39 15.71 -3.60
C ALA A 80 -6.31 17.05 -2.86
N MET A 81 -6.07 16.98 -1.56
CA MET A 81 -5.61 18.08 -0.71
C MET A 81 -4.26 17.71 -0.14
N LEU A 82 -3.41 18.70 0.05
CA LEU A 82 -2.07 18.51 0.60
C LEU A 82 -1.78 19.54 1.67
N SER A 83 -1.55 19.10 2.90
CA SER A 83 -1.05 19.96 3.97
C SER A 83 0.44 19.73 4.16
N LEU A 84 1.22 20.82 4.25
CA LEU A 84 2.68 20.76 4.28
C LEU A 84 3.23 21.59 5.47
N GLY A 85 3.81 20.90 6.42
CA GLY A 85 4.62 21.50 7.49
C GLY A 85 6.09 21.57 7.05
N VAL A 86 6.68 22.77 6.98
CA VAL A 86 8.05 22.98 6.46
C VAL A 86 8.88 23.84 7.40
N PRO A 87 10.14 23.47 7.69
CA PRO A 87 11.07 24.33 8.41
C PRO A 87 11.47 25.55 7.57
N GLU A 88 11.81 26.65 8.24
CA GLU A 88 12.10 27.94 7.60
C GLU A 88 13.26 27.89 6.61
N ASN A 89 14.30 27.08 6.89
CA ASN A 89 15.44 26.92 5.99
C ASN A 89 15.07 26.26 4.66
N LEU A 90 14.15 25.28 4.67
CA LEU A 90 13.65 24.64 3.45
C LEU A 90 12.64 25.52 2.72
N TRP A 91 11.83 26.28 3.45
CA TRP A 91 10.90 27.25 2.87
C TRP A 91 11.61 28.32 2.04
N ASN A 92 12.78 28.79 2.50
CA ASN A 92 13.59 29.80 1.82
C ASN A 92 14.55 29.21 0.74
N SER A 93 14.39 27.94 0.38
CA SER A 93 15.14 27.25 -0.66
C SER A 93 14.25 26.91 -1.87
N ASP A 94 14.74 26.13 -2.81
CA ASP A 94 13.99 25.58 -3.94
C ASP A 94 13.21 24.29 -3.58
N PHE A 95 13.25 23.87 -2.31
CA PHE A 95 12.67 22.60 -1.85
C PHE A 95 11.18 22.48 -2.17
N VAL A 96 10.40 23.51 -1.81
CA VAL A 96 8.93 23.49 -1.95
C VAL A 96 8.53 23.46 -3.42
N ASP A 97 9.17 24.28 -4.27
CA ASP A 97 8.88 24.31 -5.71
C ASP A 97 9.15 22.94 -6.34
N ARG A 98 10.31 22.33 -6.08
CA ARG A 98 10.69 21.02 -6.59
C ARG A 98 9.84 19.89 -6.03
N PHE A 99 9.41 19.99 -4.77
CA PHE A 99 8.45 19.05 -4.19
C PHE A 99 7.14 19.06 -4.97
N TYR A 100 6.58 20.24 -5.24
CA TYR A 100 5.37 20.36 -6.04
C TYR A 100 5.56 19.93 -7.51
N GLU A 101 6.74 20.11 -8.10
CA GLU A 101 7.04 19.57 -9.44
C GLU A 101 6.85 18.05 -9.49
N GLY A 102 7.38 17.32 -8.51
CA GLY A 102 7.20 15.86 -8.40
C GLY A 102 5.76 15.47 -8.15
N TRP A 103 5.07 16.17 -7.24
CA TRP A 103 3.67 15.94 -6.93
C TRP A 103 2.76 16.14 -8.14
N PHE A 104 2.88 17.28 -8.84
CA PHE A 104 2.07 17.59 -10.01
C PHE A 104 2.40 16.72 -11.23
N ALA A 105 3.62 16.21 -11.35
CA ALA A 105 3.95 15.25 -12.40
C ALA A 105 3.08 13.99 -12.28
N LEU A 106 2.97 13.42 -11.06
CA LEU A 106 2.13 12.26 -10.79
C LEU A 106 0.64 12.59 -10.87
N ALA A 107 0.22 13.72 -10.31
CA ALA A 107 -1.17 14.19 -10.36
C ALA A 107 -1.67 14.34 -11.81
N LYS A 108 -0.83 14.85 -12.70
CA LYS A 108 -1.14 14.96 -14.15
C LYS A 108 -1.29 13.59 -14.81
N GLU A 109 -0.44 12.63 -14.46
CA GLU A 109 -0.49 11.26 -15.00
C GLU A 109 -1.85 10.62 -14.69
N PHE A 110 -2.30 10.72 -13.44
CA PHE A 110 -3.56 10.13 -12.98
C PHE A 110 -4.76 11.07 -13.01
N LYS A 111 -4.60 12.29 -13.54
CA LYS A 111 -5.67 13.31 -13.67
C LYS A 111 -6.30 13.68 -12.33
N VAL A 112 -5.47 13.79 -11.30
CA VAL A 112 -5.88 14.22 -9.96
C VAL A 112 -5.84 15.74 -9.90
N GLU A 113 -6.95 16.36 -9.49
CA GLU A 113 -7.04 17.81 -9.30
C GLU A 113 -6.65 18.17 -7.87
N MET A 114 -5.72 19.11 -7.69
CA MET A 114 -5.45 19.70 -6.37
C MET A 114 -6.58 20.70 -6.06
N VAL A 115 -7.38 20.41 -5.03
CA VAL A 115 -8.55 21.22 -4.66
C VAL A 115 -8.34 22.05 -3.40
N GLY A 116 -7.23 21.88 -2.71
CA GLY A 116 -6.91 22.62 -1.49
C GLY A 116 -5.71 22.06 -0.74
N GLY A 117 -5.55 22.52 0.48
CA GLY A 117 -4.48 22.13 1.38
C GLY A 117 -4.16 23.24 2.38
N ASP A 118 -3.11 23.05 3.16
CA ASP A 118 -2.62 24.03 4.11
C ASP A 118 -1.10 24.05 4.13
N VAL A 119 -0.51 25.16 4.56
CA VAL A 119 0.95 25.27 4.74
C VAL A 119 1.24 25.91 6.09
N SER A 120 2.08 25.26 6.89
CA SER A 120 2.49 25.75 8.18
C SER A 120 4.00 25.65 8.38
N ARG A 121 4.55 26.52 9.22
CA ARG A 121 5.94 26.40 9.63
C ARG A 121 6.08 25.37 10.74
N THR A 122 7.05 24.46 10.59
CA THR A 122 7.52 23.56 11.64
C THR A 122 8.83 24.06 12.24
N SER A 123 9.23 23.49 13.38
CA SER A 123 10.50 23.85 14.03
C SER A 123 11.70 23.32 13.26
N ASP A 124 11.67 22.05 12.84
CA ASP A 124 12.84 21.33 12.32
C ASP A 124 12.53 20.21 11.31
N LYS A 125 11.33 19.63 11.30
CA LYS A 125 10.98 18.47 10.45
C LYS A 125 9.91 18.80 9.43
N VAL A 126 10.00 18.15 8.27
CA VAL A 126 8.94 18.17 7.27
C VAL A 126 7.85 17.20 7.67
N VAL A 127 6.60 17.65 7.58
CA VAL A 127 5.40 16.85 7.82
C VAL A 127 4.46 17.04 6.64
N ILE A 128 3.98 15.96 6.08
CA ILE A 128 3.14 15.95 4.88
C ILE A 128 1.86 15.19 5.20
N ASP A 129 0.70 15.83 5.03
CA ASP A 129 -0.61 15.18 5.13
C ASP A 129 -1.29 15.22 3.77
N SER A 130 -1.47 14.04 3.17
CA SER A 130 -2.06 13.84 1.84
C SER A 130 -3.46 13.28 1.99
N ILE A 131 -4.47 14.00 1.53
CA ILE A 131 -5.85 13.54 1.51
C ILE A 131 -6.27 13.38 0.06
N VAL A 132 -6.66 12.16 -0.33
CA VAL A 132 -7.07 11.86 -1.71
C VAL A 132 -8.51 11.35 -1.73
N GLY A 133 -9.28 11.87 -2.67
CA GLY A 133 -10.63 11.41 -2.95
C GLY A 133 -10.76 10.81 -4.33
N GLY A 134 -11.45 9.68 -4.38
CA GLY A 134 -11.76 8.95 -5.61
C GLY A 134 -13.25 8.61 -5.72
N GLU A 135 -13.61 7.97 -6.81
CA GLU A 135 -14.98 7.53 -7.10
C GLU A 135 -14.98 6.09 -7.59
N VAL A 136 -16.02 5.37 -7.19
CA VAL A 136 -16.30 4.02 -7.65
C VAL A 136 -17.82 3.90 -7.93
N ALA A 137 -18.23 2.98 -8.79
CA ALA A 137 -19.65 2.71 -8.97
C ALA A 137 -20.30 2.30 -7.64
N LYS A 138 -21.53 2.75 -7.39
CA LYS A 138 -22.23 2.55 -6.12
C LYS A 138 -22.25 1.09 -5.69
N GLY A 139 -21.79 0.83 -4.46
CA GLY A 139 -21.71 -0.52 -3.89
C GLY A 139 -20.69 -1.44 -4.57
N ARG A 140 -19.74 -0.88 -5.32
CA ARG A 140 -18.72 -1.65 -6.06
C ARG A 140 -17.30 -1.44 -5.55
N ALA A 141 -17.10 -0.67 -4.47
CA ALA A 141 -15.80 -0.59 -3.83
C ALA A 141 -15.36 -2.01 -3.42
N ILE A 142 -14.12 -2.37 -3.74
CA ILE A 142 -13.53 -3.61 -3.26
C ILE A 142 -13.00 -3.31 -1.86
N LEU A 143 -13.30 -4.17 -0.90
CA LEU A 143 -12.96 -3.99 0.51
C LEU A 143 -11.92 -5.02 0.95
N ARG A 144 -11.30 -4.80 2.10
CA ARG A 144 -10.50 -5.83 2.80
C ARG A 144 -11.36 -7.03 3.19
N SER A 145 -12.63 -6.80 3.49
CA SER A 145 -13.60 -7.85 3.77
C SER A 145 -14.18 -8.45 2.48
N GLY A 146 -14.62 -9.71 2.56
CA GLY A 146 -15.28 -10.40 1.44
C GLY A 146 -14.54 -11.61 0.91
N ALA A 147 -13.34 -11.92 1.43
CA ALA A 147 -12.64 -13.15 1.08
C ALA A 147 -13.47 -14.37 1.48
N GLU A 148 -13.60 -15.33 0.56
CA GLU A 148 -14.37 -16.56 0.74
C GLU A 148 -13.43 -17.75 0.90
N ILE A 149 -13.84 -18.75 1.72
CA ILE A 149 -13.07 -19.98 1.89
C ILE A 149 -12.92 -20.70 0.53
N GLY A 150 -11.67 -21.00 0.16
CA GLY A 150 -11.32 -21.61 -1.12
C GLY A 150 -10.96 -20.61 -2.20
N ASP A 151 -11.03 -19.30 -1.93
CA ASP A 151 -10.46 -18.30 -2.82
C ASP A 151 -8.95 -18.50 -2.98
N ALA A 152 -8.44 -18.27 -4.17
CA ALA A 152 -7.02 -18.13 -4.38
C ALA A 152 -6.56 -16.72 -3.97
N ILE A 153 -5.36 -16.64 -3.42
CA ILE A 153 -4.69 -15.40 -3.01
C ILE A 153 -3.72 -15.00 -4.11
N TYR A 154 -3.80 -13.76 -4.55
CA TYR A 154 -2.97 -13.21 -5.61
C TYR A 154 -2.26 -11.94 -5.17
N VAL A 155 -1.10 -11.69 -5.76
CA VAL A 155 -0.39 -10.41 -5.67
C VAL A 155 -0.01 -9.92 -7.07
N THR A 156 0.02 -8.59 -7.24
CA THR A 156 0.53 -7.97 -8.47
C THR A 156 2.04 -7.77 -8.39
N GLY A 157 2.71 -7.59 -9.51
CA GLY A 157 4.11 -7.18 -9.60
C GLY A 157 5.12 -8.12 -8.97
N GLU A 158 6.11 -7.55 -8.28
CA GLU A 158 7.17 -8.20 -7.53
C GLU A 158 7.26 -7.62 -6.12
N LEU A 159 7.54 -8.48 -5.13
CA LEU A 159 7.59 -8.10 -3.72
C LEU A 159 9.03 -7.99 -3.19
N GLY A 160 9.19 -7.14 -2.16
CA GLY A 160 10.43 -6.94 -1.44
C GLY A 160 11.40 -5.95 -2.10
N ALA A 161 11.00 -5.31 -3.21
CA ALA A 161 11.89 -4.39 -3.92
C ALA A 161 12.10 -3.08 -3.15
N ALA A 162 11.06 -2.55 -2.51
CA ALA A 162 11.16 -1.36 -1.67
C ALA A 162 12.04 -1.61 -0.45
N ALA A 163 11.83 -2.71 0.28
CA ALA A 163 12.66 -3.10 1.43
C ALA A 163 14.13 -3.35 1.06
N ALA A 164 14.39 -3.95 -0.12
CA ALA A 164 15.76 -4.08 -0.63
C ALA A 164 16.41 -2.71 -0.90
N GLY A 165 15.63 -1.75 -1.39
CA GLY A 165 16.06 -0.36 -1.60
C GLY A 165 16.36 0.34 -0.29
N LEU A 166 15.47 0.22 0.71
CA LEU A 166 15.67 0.76 2.05
C LEU A 166 16.94 0.20 2.69
N SER A 167 17.13 -1.11 2.65
CA SER A 167 18.34 -1.75 3.16
C SER A 167 19.62 -1.23 2.49
N GLN A 168 19.59 -0.90 1.20
CA GLN A 168 20.72 -0.27 0.52
C GLN A 168 20.97 1.16 1.02
N LEU A 169 19.93 1.97 1.23
CA LEU A 169 20.04 3.33 1.75
C LEU A 169 20.62 3.35 3.17
N GLU A 170 20.11 2.50 4.05
CA GLU A 170 20.61 2.33 5.42
C GLU A 170 22.09 1.93 5.48
N ASN A 171 22.55 1.12 4.51
CA ASN A 171 23.93 0.72 4.37
C ASN A 171 24.80 1.73 3.58
N GLY A 172 24.30 2.95 3.36
CA GLY A 172 25.07 4.05 2.78
C GLY A 172 25.34 3.90 1.28
N ALA A 173 24.49 3.18 0.53
CA ALA A 173 24.65 3.06 -0.91
C ALA A 173 24.57 4.44 -1.60
N ALA A 174 25.67 4.84 -2.24
CA ALA A 174 25.75 6.09 -2.98
C ALA A 174 25.09 6.03 -4.38
N ASN A 175 24.93 4.83 -4.91
CA ASN A 175 24.37 4.62 -6.25
C ASN A 175 22.86 4.33 -6.15
N ARG A 176 22.07 5.02 -6.95
CA ARG A 176 20.63 4.79 -7.07
C ARG A 176 20.40 3.53 -7.91
N SER A 177 20.13 2.43 -7.23
CA SER A 177 19.67 1.19 -7.86
C SER A 177 18.18 1.25 -8.19
N ASP A 178 17.69 0.32 -9.01
CA ASP A 178 16.26 0.17 -9.27
C ASP A 178 15.47 -0.10 -7.98
N PHE A 179 16.07 -0.76 -6.99
CA PHE A 179 15.44 -0.99 -5.68
C PHE A 179 15.28 0.30 -4.89
N ILE A 180 16.32 1.15 -4.84
CA ILE A 180 16.23 2.48 -4.22
C ILE A 180 15.16 3.32 -4.94
N ALA A 181 15.09 3.23 -6.27
CA ALA A 181 14.05 3.94 -7.02
C ALA A 181 12.64 3.46 -6.65
N LYS A 182 12.44 2.16 -6.41
CA LYS A 182 11.15 1.61 -5.94
C LYS A 182 10.77 2.17 -4.57
N GLN A 183 11.71 2.24 -3.63
CA GLN A 183 11.50 2.80 -2.29
C GLN A 183 11.17 4.30 -2.31
N LEU A 184 11.90 5.09 -3.12
CA LEU A 184 11.79 6.55 -3.10
C LEU A 184 10.72 7.10 -4.06
N LYS A 185 10.32 6.32 -5.07
CA LYS A 185 9.37 6.73 -6.11
C LYS A 185 8.41 5.57 -6.43
N PRO A 186 7.56 5.17 -5.47
CA PRO A 186 6.62 4.07 -5.67
C PRO A 186 5.62 4.39 -6.79
N GLN A 187 5.10 3.33 -7.43
CA GLN A 187 4.13 3.44 -8.53
C GLN A 187 2.79 2.81 -8.08
N PRO A 188 1.74 3.61 -7.87
CA PRO A 188 0.43 3.09 -7.48
C PRO A 188 -0.20 2.28 -8.61
N GLN A 189 -0.82 1.14 -8.26
CA GLN A 189 -1.33 0.15 -9.22
C GLN A 189 -2.73 0.49 -9.79
N LEU A 190 -3.04 1.76 -10.02
CA LEU A 190 -4.37 2.22 -10.48
C LEU A 190 -4.85 1.59 -11.78
N ALA A 191 -3.95 1.38 -12.76
CA ALA A 191 -4.31 0.75 -14.02
C ALA A 191 -4.69 -0.74 -13.82
N THR A 192 -3.91 -1.45 -13.00
CA THR A 192 -4.15 -2.83 -12.61
C THR A 192 -5.44 -2.96 -11.80
N ALA A 193 -5.63 -2.10 -10.81
CA ALA A 193 -6.84 -2.04 -9.99
C ALA A 193 -8.11 -1.83 -10.83
N LYS A 194 -8.09 -0.92 -11.79
CA LYS A 194 -9.19 -0.69 -12.72
C LYS A 194 -9.52 -1.93 -13.55
N LEU A 195 -8.50 -2.65 -14.02
CA LEU A 195 -8.68 -3.91 -14.73
C LEU A 195 -9.34 -4.96 -13.82
N LEU A 196 -8.80 -5.17 -12.62
CA LEU A 196 -9.34 -6.12 -11.63
C LEU A 196 -10.79 -5.80 -11.27
N HIS A 197 -11.09 -4.53 -10.98
CA HIS A 197 -12.45 -4.07 -10.68
C HIS A 197 -13.42 -4.35 -11.84
N THR A 198 -12.99 -4.17 -13.09
CA THR A 198 -13.82 -4.40 -14.27
C THR A 198 -14.18 -5.88 -14.45
N LEU A 199 -13.34 -6.81 -14.01
CA LEU A 199 -13.62 -8.25 -14.05
C LEU A 199 -14.80 -8.63 -13.15
N GLY A 200 -15.01 -7.93 -12.05
CA GLY A 200 -16.14 -8.12 -11.15
C GLY A 200 -16.15 -9.45 -10.39
N VAL A 201 -14.99 -10.09 -10.27
CA VAL A 201 -14.79 -11.41 -9.62
C VAL A 201 -13.82 -11.36 -8.44
N ILE A 202 -13.37 -10.17 -8.07
CA ILE A 202 -12.49 -9.95 -6.92
C ILE A 202 -13.37 -9.85 -5.67
N HIS A 203 -13.05 -10.64 -4.66
CA HIS A 203 -13.82 -10.71 -3.43
C HIS A 203 -13.27 -9.77 -2.36
N SER A 204 -11.95 -9.66 -2.21
CA SER A 204 -11.30 -8.71 -1.30
C SER A 204 -10.00 -8.18 -1.91
N MET A 205 -9.58 -6.98 -1.50
CA MET A 205 -8.33 -6.37 -1.95
C MET A 205 -7.79 -5.41 -0.89
N ILE A 206 -6.47 -5.26 -0.86
CA ILE A 206 -5.69 -4.31 -0.07
C ILE A 206 -4.42 -3.98 -0.87
N ASP A 207 -3.81 -2.83 -0.69
CA ASP A 207 -2.43 -2.62 -1.15
C ASP A 207 -1.42 -3.19 -0.15
N ILE A 208 -0.19 -3.40 -0.61
CA ILE A 208 0.91 -3.90 0.24
C ILE A 208 1.75 -2.70 0.66
N SER A 209 1.38 -2.10 1.79
CA SER A 209 2.01 -0.92 2.39
C SER A 209 2.86 -1.29 3.61
N ASP A 210 2.38 -2.17 4.48
CA ASP A 210 3.09 -2.63 5.68
C ASP A 210 3.91 -3.90 5.44
N GLY A 211 3.59 -4.64 4.40
CA GLY A 211 4.18 -5.91 4.01
C GLY A 211 3.19 -7.06 4.01
N LEU A 212 3.38 -8.00 3.09
CA LEU A 212 2.44 -9.08 2.79
C LEU A 212 1.92 -9.81 4.05
N SER A 213 2.77 -10.06 5.05
CA SER A 213 2.38 -10.78 6.26
C SER A 213 1.36 -10.01 7.12
N SER A 214 1.48 -8.68 7.17
CA SER A 214 0.54 -7.80 7.88
C SER A 214 -0.72 -7.57 7.06
N ASP A 215 -0.59 -7.25 5.77
CA ASP A 215 -1.71 -6.88 4.91
C ASP A 215 -2.62 -8.09 4.62
N LEU A 216 -2.06 -9.31 4.51
CA LEU A 216 -2.85 -10.54 4.45
C LEU A 216 -3.61 -10.78 5.77
N THR A 217 -3.01 -10.42 6.91
CA THR A 217 -3.71 -10.53 8.21
C THR A 217 -4.93 -9.62 8.23
N HIS A 218 -4.85 -8.42 7.67
CA HIS A 218 -5.99 -7.50 7.59
C HIS A 218 -7.14 -8.04 6.74
N ILE A 219 -6.86 -8.67 5.60
CA ILE A 219 -7.88 -9.37 4.80
C ILE A 219 -8.52 -10.51 5.60
N CYS A 220 -7.70 -11.35 6.26
CA CYS A 220 -8.19 -12.48 7.02
C CYS A 220 -9.07 -12.06 8.19
N ASP A 221 -8.66 -11.03 8.93
CA ASP A 221 -9.41 -10.50 10.08
C ASP A 221 -10.74 -9.86 9.62
N ALA A 222 -10.69 -9.01 8.57
CA ALA A 222 -11.87 -8.36 8.02
C ALA A 222 -12.89 -9.35 7.45
N SER A 223 -12.43 -10.50 6.96
CA SER A 223 -13.25 -11.55 6.35
C SER A 223 -13.57 -12.71 7.31
N SER A 224 -12.98 -12.72 8.54
CA SER A 224 -13.11 -13.81 9.52
C SER A 224 -12.70 -15.18 8.98
N VAL A 225 -11.57 -15.23 8.27
CA VAL A 225 -11.01 -16.44 7.63
C VAL A 225 -9.56 -16.65 8.06
N GLY A 226 -8.95 -17.73 7.57
CA GLY A 226 -7.51 -17.96 7.61
C GLY A 226 -6.89 -17.96 6.22
N ALA A 227 -5.58 -18.11 6.13
CA ALA A 227 -4.87 -18.17 4.88
C ALA A 227 -3.73 -19.18 4.91
N LYS A 228 -3.37 -19.68 3.72
CA LYS A 228 -2.20 -20.53 3.53
C LYS A 228 -1.47 -20.10 2.27
N ILE A 229 -0.22 -19.67 2.42
CA ILE A 229 0.61 -19.20 1.31
C ILE A 229 1.84 -20.11 1.12
N CYS A 230 2.44 -20.05 -0.06
CA CYS A 230 3.62 -20.82 -0.42
C CYS A 230 4.81 -19.88 -0.65
N ALA A 231 5.88 -20.02 0.13
CA ALA A 231 7.06 -19.16 0.02
C ALA A 231 7.70 -19.22 -1.38
N ASN A 232 7.65 -20.38 -2.04
CA ASN A 232 8.23 -20.57 -3.38
C ASN A 232 7.40 -19.91 -4.50
N GLU A 233 6.15 -19.52 -4.22
CA GLU A 233 5.26 -18.83 -5.17
C GLU A 233 5.32 -17.30 -5.02
N LEU A 234 6.06 -16.78 -4.03
CA LEU A 234 6.23 -15.35 -3.88
C LEU A 234 7.00 -14.77 -5.07
N PRO A 235 6.49 -13.72 -5.72
CA PRO A 235 7.13 -13.15 -6.90
C PRO A 235 8.32 -12.26 -6.52
N ILE A 236 9.41 -12.86 -6.10
CA ILE A 236 10.65 -12.17 -5.73
C ILE A 236 11.53 -12.01 -6.96
N SER A 237 12.06 -10.80 -7.18
CA SER A 237 12.98 -10.55 -8.29
C SER A 237 14.24 -11.42 -8.20
N PRO A 238 14.69 -12.05 -9.30
CA PRO A 238 15.97 -12.75 -9.32
C PRO A 238 17.17 -11.87 -8.91
N ALA A 239 17.07 -10.56 -9.10
CA ALA A 239 18.10 -9.61 -8.68
C ALA A 239 18.17 -9.48 -7.16
N ILE A 240 17.05 -9.52 -6.45
CA ILE A 240 17.00 -9.55 -4.97
C ILE A 240 17.64 -10.83 -4.48
N LEU A 241 17.23 -11.99 -5.01
CA LEU A 241 17.79 -13.28 -4.61
C LEU A 241 19.30 -13.39 -4.85
N LYS A 242 19.78 -12.82 -5.96
CA LYS A 242 21.21 -12.77 -6.29
C LYS A 242 22.00 -11.88 -5.33
N GLN A 243 21.45 -10.72 -4.94
CA GLN A 243 22.18 -9.74 -4.15
C GLN A 243 22.11 -10.01 -2.64
N PHE A 244 20.96 -10.46 -2.14
CA PHE A 244 20.69 -10.60 -0.71
C PHE A 244 20.54 -12.06 -0.24
N GLY A 245 20.42 -13.01 -1.19
CA GLY A 245 20.16 -14.42 -0.88
C GLY A 245 18.67 -14.72 -0.69
N ALA A 246 18.32 -16.01 -0.62
CA ALA A 246 16.95 -16.46 -0.57
C ALA A 246 16.25 -16.13 0.76
N GLU A 247 16.96 -16.24 1.88
CA GLU A 247 16.39 -15.98 3.20
C GLU A 247 15.97 -14.52 3.35
N GLN A 248 16.88 -13.59 3.08
CA GLN A 248 16.62 -12.16 3.17
C GLN A 248 15.63 -11.67 2.09
N GLY A 249 15.71 -12.24 0.88
CA GLY A 249 14.74 -11.96 -0.18
C GLY A 249 13.31 -12.36 0.21
N ASN A 250 13.13 -13.51 0.86
CA ASN A 250 11.84 -13.93 1.42
C ASN A 250 11.37 -13.01 2.55
N ASP A 251 12.29 -12.58 3.42
CA ASP A 251 11.96 -11.66 4.51
C ASP A 251 11.50 -10.30 3.96
N PHE A 252 12.20 -9.75 2.97
CA PHE A 252 11.79 -8.53 2.28
C PHE A 252 10.40 -8.66 1.63
N ALA A 253 10.12 -9.78 0.97
CA ALA A 253 8.83 -9.98 0.30
C ALA A 253 7.67 -10.22 1.27
N LEU A 254 7.92 -10.77 2.45
CA LEU A 254 6.89 -11.06 3.44
C LEU A 254 6.65 -9.89 4.39
N ASN A 255 7.71 -9.21 4.80
CA ASN A 255 7.69 -8.27 5.92
C ASN A 255 8.14 -6.86 5.52
N GLY A 256 8.65 -6.69 4.31
CA GLY A 256 9.01 -5.37 3.78
C GLY A 256 7.78 -4.57 3.38
N GLY A 257 7.67 -3.35 3.87
CA GLY A 257 6.63 -2.42 3.48
C GLY A 257 6.95 -1.65 2.19
N GLU A 258 6.00 -0.85 1.76
CA GLU A 258 6.09 0.14 0.69
C GLU A 258 6.30 -0.42 -0.73
N ASP A 259 5.95 -1.69 -0.97
CA ASP A 259 5.93 -2.22 -2.35
C ASP A 259 4.76 -1.62 -3.16
N PHE A 260 3.64 -1.23 -2.50
CA PHE A 260 2.44 -0.65 -3.10
C PHE A 260 1.90 -1.46 -4.29
N GLU A 261 2.08 -2.78 -4.22
CA GLU A 261 1.42 -3.74 -5.07
C GLU A 261 0.05 -4.11 -4.48
N LEU A 262 -0.82 -4.78 -5.24
CA LEU A 262 -2.13 -5.19 -4.76
C LEU A 262 -2.12 -6.66 -4.32
N LEU A 263 -2.65 -6.90 -3.12
CA LEU A 263 -2.99 -8.23 -2.60
C LEU A 263 -4.50 -8.40 -2.70
N PHE A 264 -4.97 -9.47 -3.33
CA PHE A 264 -6.39 -9.68 -3.52
C PHE A 264 -6.77 -11.17 -3.51
N THR A 265 -8.07 -11.44 -3.30
CA THR A 265 -8.64 -12.79 -3.33
C THR A 265 -9.72 -12.91 -4.41
N ALA A 266 -9.82 -14.08 -5.02
CA ALA A 266 -10.82 -14.38 -6.03
C ALA A 266 -11.08 -15.87 -6.15
N ASP A 267 -12.29 -16.26 -6.62
CA ASP A 267 -12.59 -17.63 -7.03
C ASP A 267 -11.72 -17.99 -8.26
N GLU A 268 -10.76 -18.90 -8.06
CA GLU A 268 -9.81 -19.32 -9.11
C GLU A 268 -10.49 -19.81 -10.40
N LYS A 269 -11.69 -20.37 -10.31
CA LYS A 269 -12.45 -20.86 -11.47
C LYS A 269 -13.05 -19.73 -12.30
N LYS A 270 -13.28 -18.56 -11.71
CA LYS A 270 -13.85 -17.39 -12.37
C LYS A 270 -12.79 -16.36 -12.77
N PHE A 271 -11.66 -16.34 -12.07
CA PHE A 271 -10.58 -15.39 -12.31
C PHE A 271 -9.67 -15.88 -13.45
N LEU A 272 -9.77 -15.23 -14.59
CA LEU A 272 -8.86 -15.45 -15.72
C LEU A 272 -7.71 -14.45 -15.63
N LEU A 273 -6.49 -14.93 -15.41
CA LEU A 273 -5.28 -14.12 -15.32
C LEU A 273 -5.12 -13.22 -16.56
N PRO A 274 -5.14 -11.89 -16.42
CA PRO A 274 -4.91 -11.01 -17.54
C PRO A 274 -3.45 -11.08 -18.00
N HIS A 275 -3.21 -11.35 -19.26
CA HIS A 275 -1.84 -11.44 -19.82
C HIS A 275 -1.07 -10.11 -19.80
N ALA A 276 -1.77 -8.98 -19.64
CA ALA A 276 -1.18 -7.65 -19.69
C ALA A 276 -0.51 -7.20 -18.38
N VAL A 277 -0.73 -7.92 -17.27
CA VAL A 277 -0.26 -7.55 -15.93
C VAL A 277 0.39 -8.75 -15.28
N LYS A 278 1.50 -8.51 -14.57
CA LYS A 278 2.14 -9.56 -13.78
C LYS A 278 1.31 -9.79 -12.51
N ILE A 279 0.69 -10.95 -12.40
CA ILE A 279 -0.09 -11.39 -11.25
C ILE A 279 0.38 -12.79 -10.88
N SER A 280 0.67 -13.03 -9.63
CA SER A 280 1.12 -14.31 -9.09
C SER A 280 0.11 -14.84 -8.09
N ARG A 281 -0.30 -16.10 -8.26
CA ARG A 281 -1.03 -16.84 -7.24
C ARG A 281 -0.04 -17.29 -6.17
N ILE A 282 -0.30 -16.96 -4.92
CA ILE A 282 0.62 -17.24 -3.80
C ILE A 282 0.03 -18.17 -2.74
N GLY A 283 -1.28 -18.46 -2.79
CA GLY A 283 -1.91 -19.27 -1.76
C GLY A 283 -3.42 -19.43 -1.92
N GLU A 284 -4.07 -19.74 -0.80
CA GLU A 284 -5.51 -19.95 -0.71
C GLU A 284 -6.07 -19.49 0.64
N ILE A 285 -7.33 -19.07 0.66
CA ILE A 285 -8.10 -18.73 1.86
C ILE A 285 -8.64 -20.01 2.50
N THR A 286 -8.47 -20.13 3.82
CA THR A 286 -8.85 -21.30 4.61
C THR A 286 -9.94 -20.99 5.63
N SER A 287 -10.53 -22.04 6.21
CA SER A 287 -11.54 -21.91 7.28
C SER A 287 -10.96 -21.62 8.67
N ASP A 288 -9.65 -21.67 8.83
CA ASP A 288 -8.96 -21.56 10.12
C ASP A 288 -8.83 -20.09 10.55
N THR A 289 -9.92 -19.46 10.96
CA THR A 289 -9.99 -18.03 11.31
C THR A 289 -8.82 -17.57 12.18
N GLY A 290 -8.18 -16.47 11.80
CA GLY A 290 -7.06 -15.87 12.51
C GLY A 290 -5.75 -16.67 12.42
N LYS A 291 -5.69 -17.71 11.57
CA LYS A 291 -4.49 -18.51 11.36
C LYS A 291 -3.96 -18.30 9.94
N ILE A 292 -2.76 -17.78 9.84
CA ILE A 292 -2.05 -17.70 8.56
C ILE A 292 -0.89 -18.68 8.58
N GLU A 293 -0.84 -19.54 7.59
CA GLU A 293 0.21 -20.55 7.40
C GLU A 293 1.07 -20.23 6.19
N ILE A 294 2.37 -20.54 6.29
CA ILE A 294 3.29 -20.51 5.17
C ILE A 294 3.94 -21.88 4.97
N ILE A 295 3.97 -22.33 3.71
CA ILE A 295 4.71 -23.53 3.32
C ILE A 295 6.10 -23.11 2.85
N ARG A 296 7.14 -23.67 3.52
CA ARG A 296 8.56 -23.55 3.13
C ARG A 296 9.18 -24.93 3.06
N ASP A 297 9.78 -25.28 1.94
CA ASP A 297 10.46 -26.57 1.74
C ASP A 297 9.60 -27.78 2.16
N GLY A 298 8.30 -27.72 1.87
CA GLY A 298 7.32 -28.74 2.22
C GLY A 298 6.90 -28.79 3.69
N LYS A 299 7.38 -27.87 4.51
CA LYS A 299 6.96 -27.71 5.91
C LYS A 299 5.97 -26.57 6.04
N THR A 300 4.93 -26.77 6.84
CA THR A 300 3.95 -25.73 7.18
C THR A 300 4.30 -25.11 8.52
N GLU A 301 4.35 -23.79 8.55
CA GLU A 301 4.66 -22.98 9.74
C GLU A 301 3.61 -21.90 9.91
N ILE A 302 3.40 -21.42 11.13
CA ILE A 302 2.54 -20.24 11.38
C ILE A 302 3.30 -18.99 10.93
N LEU A 303 2.73 -18.23 10.04
CA LEU A 303 3.22 -16.91 9.66
C LEU A 303 2.74 -15.88 10.68
N GLN A 304 3.68 -15.27 11.37
CA GLN A 304 3.40 -14.14 12.26
C GLN A 304 3.53 -12.83 11.48
N PRO A 305 2.60 -11.87 11.63
CA PRO A 305 2.72 -10.56 11.01
C PRO A 305 3.91 -9.81 11.61
N LYS A 306 4.88 -9.46 10.78
CA LYS A 306 6.12 -8.74 11.13
C LYS A 306 6.33 -7.49 10.28
N GLY A 307 5.30 -7.05 9.57
CA GLY A 307 5.36 -5.83 8.78
C GLY A 307 5.62 -4.58 9.63
N TYR A 308 5.72 -3.44 8.96
CA TYR A 308 6.01 -2.16 9.61
C TYR A 308 4.96 -1.82 10.68
N ARG A 309 5.38 -1.14 11.74
CA ARG A 309 4.52 -0.64 12.83
C ARG A 309 5.08 0.66 13.37
N HIS A 310 4.25 1.68 13.50
CA HIS A 310 4.64 2.96 14.10
C HIS A 310 4.85 2.85 15.62
N PHE A 311 4.15 1.92 16.31
CA PHE A 311 4.18 1.79 17.79
C PHE A 311 4.27 0.33 18.23
#